data_6a88fa97ba1d821e31ca7e96eb00045d
#
_entry.id   6a88fa97ba1d821e31ca7e96eb00045d
#
_cell.length_a   1.000
_cell.length_b   1.000
_cell.length_c   1.000
_cell.angle_alpha   90.00
_cell.angle_beta   90.00
_cell.angle_gamma   90.00
#
_symmetry.space_group_name_H-M   'P 1'
#
loop_
_entity.id
_entity.type
_entity.pdbx_description
1 polymer ?
#
loop_
_entity_poly.entity_id
_entity_poly.type
_entity_poly.pdbx_seq_one_letter_code
_entity_poly.pdbx_strand_id
1 'polypeptide(L)'
;PAPVTPKQIMVRSSLLDNGTFSETHYMASLQPQLKFVFSEPVLKSTVTSAISFTDISGIQVPYSLTYQQGDSVILVQPNSKLAGLTKYQFKISNALRSATNGAFTNPVDKLLITRIDSIRKFPAITDNELLDKVQQQTFKYFWDFGHPVSGLARERNTSGDVVTSGGSGFGIMAMVVGIERGFITRAQGLARLQTIVAFLKNTAVKVKGAFPHWLNGTTGAIQPFSTNDNGADLVETSYLMMGLLTARQYFSGSDVAETTLRTDINTLYNNVEWDWFRNGNQNVLYWHYSPDKGWIMNMQIKGWNECLITYVLAASSTTHGIPQIVYTNGWASNGGTGFVNGGTFGSYQLPLGPSYGGPLFLAHYSFLGINPNGL
;
A
#
# COMPACT_ATOMS: atom_id res chain seq x y z
N PRO A 1 32.75 60.09 -33.57
CA PRO A 1 32.82 59.64 -32.16
C PRO A 1 34.02 58.68 -31.96
N ALA A 2 34.81 58.95 -30.91
CA ALA A 2 35.92 58.04 -30.59
C ALA A 2 35.42 56.61 -30.41
N PRO A 3 36.18 55.55 -30.81
CA PRO A 3 35.76 54.17 -30.61
C PRO A 3 35.61 53.89 -29.12
N VAL A 4 34.44 53.37 -28.71
CA VAL A 4 34.16 52.99 -27.33
C VAL A 4 34.94 51.71 -27.03
N THR A 5 35.86 51.77 -26.06
CA THR A 5 36.64 50.61 -25.63
C THR A 5 35.74 49.58 -24.97
N PRO A 6 35.72 48.29 -25.42
CA PRO A 6 34.94 47.25 -24.82
C PRO A 6 35.32 47.04 -23.36
N LYS A 7 34.35 47.17 -22.43
CA LYS A 7 34.54 46.88 -21.00
C LYS A 7 34.02 45.49 -20.67
N GLN A 8 34.87 44.65 -20.09
CA GLN A 8 34.46 43.35 -19.59
C GLN A 8 33.35 43.48 -18.56
N ILE A 9 32.46 42.49 -18.56
CA ILE A 9 31.32 42.43 -17.62
C ILE A 9 31.41 41.15 -16.77
N MET A 10 31.07 41.27 -15.48
CA MET A 10 30.98 40.17 -14.54
C MET A 10 29.78 40.33 -13.63
N VAL A 11 29.28 39.22 -13.06
CA VAL A 11 28.28 39.23 -11.99
C VAL A 11 28.93 39.67 -10.69
N ARG A 12 28.44 40.71 -10.06
CA ARG A 12 28.83 41.20 -8.73
C ARG A 12 28.04 40.48 -7.61
N SER A 13 26.76 40.25 -7.86
CA SER A 13 25.92 39.48 -6.94
C SER A 13 24.77 38.79 -7.68
N SER A 14 24.34 37.67 -7.14
CA SER A 14 23.15 36.95 -7.58
C SER A 14 22.25 36.64 -6.38
N LEU A 15 20.98 36.99 -6.48
CA LEU A 15 19.99 36.80 -5.44
C LEU A 15 18.83 35.97 -5.97
N LEU A 16 18.21 35.23 -5.09
CA LEU A 16 16.94 34.53 -5.32
C LEU A 16 15.99 34.91 -4.17
N ASP A 17 14.84 35.48 -4.51
CA ASP A 17 13.84 35.95 -3.54
C ASP A 17 14.47 36.85 -2.43
N ASN A 18 15.39 37.76 -2.79
CA ASN A 18 16.15 38.67 -1.92
C ASN A 18 17.21 37.98 -1.04
N GLY A 19 17.34 36.65 -1.06
CA GLY A 19 18.44 35.91 -0.44
C GLY A 19 19.59 35.62 -1.41
N THR A 20 20.77 35.24 -0.93
CA THR A 20 21.88 34.84 -1.79
C THR A 20 21.49 33.64 -2.65
N PHE A 21 21.69 33.73 -3.98
CA PHE A 21 21.49 32.62 -4.90
C PHE A 21 22.76 31.73 -4.89
N SER A 22 22.76 30.68 -4.06
CA SER A 22 23.83 29.71 -3.95
C SER A 22 23.98 28.87 -5.23
N GLU A 23 25.07 28.09 -5.38
CA GLU A 23 25.25 27.19 -6.51
C GLU A 23 24.15 26.14 -6.58
N THR A 24 23.76 25.59 -5.42
CA THR A 24 22.53 24.81 -5.25
C THR A 24 21.66 25.50 -4.22
N HIS A 25 20.49 25.97 -4.62
CA HIS A 25 19.56 26.66 -3.75
C HIS A 25 18.36 25.76 -3.46
N TYR A 26 18.21 25.37 -2.19
CA TYR A 26 17.12 24.54 -1.72
C TYR A 26 15.92 25.38 -1.27
N MET A 27 14.74 24.82 -1.32
CA MET A 27 13.49 25.42 -0.86
C MET A 27 13.13 26.73 -1.58
N ALA A 28 13.55 26.87 -2.86
CA ALA A 28 13.16 28.02 -3.68
C ALA A 28 11.63 28.17 -3.75
N SER A 29 11.14 29.41 -3.78
CA SER A 29 9.71 29.65 -3.98
C SER A 29 9.23 29.06 -5.33
N LEU A 30 7.94 28.84 -5.45
CA LEU A 30 7.37 28.33 -6.71
C LEU A 30 7.24 29.42 -7.79
N GLN A 31 7.44 30.67 -7.43
CA GLN A 31 7.56 31.80 -8.33
C GLN A 31 8.79 32.64 -7.94
N PRO A 32 9.99 32.09 -8.11
CA PRO A 32 11.20 32.75 -7.67
C PRO A 32 11.49 33.99 -8.52
N GLN A 33 12.01 35.03 -7.91
CA GLN A 33 12.64 36.14 -8.61
C GLN A 33 14.15 35.98 -8.53
N LEU A 34 14.81 35.81 -9.68
CA LEU A 34 16.24 35.73 -9.78
C LEU A 34 16.77 37.15 -10.16
N LYS A 35 17.68 37.68 -9.36
CA LYS A 35 18.27 39.00 -9.57
C LYS A 35 19.78 38.88 -9.76
N PHE A 36 20.28 39.42 -10.82
CA PHE A 36 21.71 39.49 -11.13
C PHE A 36 22.14 40.96 -11.25
N VAL A 37 23.17 41.30 -10.48
CA VAL A 37 23.81 42.62 -10.52
C VAL A 37 25.16 42.48 -11.22
N PHE A 38 25.35 43.22 -12.28
CA PHE A 38 26.54 43.20 -13.11
C PHE A 38 27.45 44.43 -12.85
N SER A 39 28.73 44.26 -13.20
CA SER A 39 29.74 45.35 -13.10
C SER A 39 29.54 46.47 -14.08
N GLU A 40 28.91 46.20 -15.23
CA GLU A 40 28.63 47.12 -16.33
C GLU A 40 27.20 46.88 -16.85
N PRO A 41 26.59 47.82 -17.54
CA PRO A 41 25.32 47.60 -18.25
C PRO A 41 25.42 46.47 -19.26
N VAL A 42 24.36 45.63 -19.38
CA VAL A 42 24.31 44.54 -20.35
C VAL A 42 23.86 45.03 -21.75
N LEU A 43 24.37 44.37 -22.78
CA LEU A 43 23.84 44.51 -24.14
C LEU A 43 22.58 43.67 -24.30
N LYS A 44 21.40 44.30 -24.23
CA LYS A 44 20.09 43.61 -24.20
C LYS A 44 19.89 42.58 -25.29
N SER A 45 20.41 42.81 -26.50
CA SER A 45 20.30 41.89 -27.64
C SER A 45 20.99 40.55 -27.41
N THR A 46 21.92 40.45 -26.44
CA THR A 46 22.64 39.21 -26.12
C THR A 46 22.04 38.46 -24.92
N VAL A 47 21.12 39.06 -24.15
CA VAL A 47 20.65 38.53 -22.89
C VAL A 47 19.83 37.25 -23.10
N THR A 48 18.85 37.26 -23.99
CA THR A 48 17.95 36.12 -24.21
C THR A 48 18.69 34.91 -24.75
N SER A 49 19.67 35.08 -25.61
CA SER A 49 20.50 33.98 -26.12
C SER A 49 21.52 33.46 -25.10
N ALA A 50 21.88 34.28 -24.11
CA ALA A 50 22.80 33.90 -23.06
C ALA A 50 22.15 33.18 -21.89
N ILE A 51 20.85 33.41 -21.63
CA ILE A 51 20.14 32.80 -20.50
C ILE A 51 19.46 31.51 -20.92
N SER A 52 19.70 30.46 -20.14
CA SER A 52 18.96 29.19 -20.18
C SER A 52 18.34 28.94 -18.82
N PHE A 53 17.03 28.68 -18.78
CA PHE A 53 16.30 28.28 -17.58
C PHE A 53 15.49 27.03 -17.93
N THR A 54 15.87 25.88 -17.39
CA THR A 54 15.26 24.59 -17.73
C THR A 54 14.94 23.78 -16.48
N ASP A 55 14.04 22.81 -16.60
CA ASP A 55 13.99 21.71 -15.65
C ASP A 55 15.15 20.71 -15.87
N ILE A 56 15.24 19.69 -15.03
CA ILE A 56 16.31 18.68 -15.10
C ILE A 56 16.23 17.81 -16.38
N SER A 57 15.07 17.76 -17.03
CA SER A 57 14.85 17.05 -18.31
C SER A 57 15.23 17.90 -19.53
N GLY A 58 15.64 19.15 -19.29
CA GLY A 58 15.99 20.10 -20.35
C GLY A 58 14.81 20.90 -20.94
N ILE A 59 13.61 20.73 -20.36
CA ILE A 59 12.43 21.50 -20.79
C ILE A 59 12.59 22.95 -20.36
N GLN A 60 12.45 23.87 -21.34
CA GLN A 60 12.59 25.30 -21.11
C GLN A 60 11.47 25.83 -20.20
N VAL A 61 11.85 26.63 -19.22
CA VAL A 61 10.93 27.41 -18.37
C VAL A 61 10.75 28.76 -19.04
N PRO A 62 9.54 29.12 -19.49
CA PRO A 62 9.25 30.47 -20.00
C PRO A 62 9.43 31.49 -18.87
N TYR A 63 10.13 32.57 -19.14
CA TYR A 63 10.40 33.65 -18.20
C TYR A 63 10.31 35.02 -18.82
N SER A 64 10.13 36.04 -17.99
CA SER A 64 10.20 37.44 -18.33
C SER A 64 11.48 38.07 -17.77
N LEU A 65 11.95 39.13 -18.47
CA LEU A 65 13.12 39.92 -18.10
C LEU A 65 12.72 41.32 -17.74
N THR A 66 13.25 41.84 -16.63
CA THR A 66 13.16 43.27 -16.28
C THR A 66 14.56 43.83 -16.06
N TYR A 67 14.82 44.99 -16.59
CA TYR A 67 16.10 45.68 -16.49
C TYR A 67 15.99 46.89 -15.55
N GLN A 68 16.99 47.07 -14.70
CA GLN A 68 17.04 48.12 -13.69
C GLN A 68 18.44 48.77 -13.64
N GLN A 69 18.55 49.88 -12.97
CA GLN A 69 19.82 50.59 -12.72
C GLN A 69 20.66 50.84 -14.00
N GLY A 70 20.03 51.37 -15.04
CA GLY A 70 20.70 51.62 -16.32
C GLY A 70 21.19 50.33 -16.98
N ASP A 71 20.39 49.28 -16.90
CA ASP A 71 20.65 47.96 -17.49
C ASP A 71 21.81 47.15 -16.83
N SER A 72 22.30 47.57 -15.66
CA SER A 72 23.29 46.81 -14.88
C SER A 72 22.67 45.79 -13.96
N VAL A 73 21.32 45.72 -13.86
CA VAL A 73 20.59 44.70 -13.08
C VAL A 73 19.57 44.03 -13.98
N ILE A 74 19.57 42.70 -13.95
CA ILE A 74 18.56 41.88 -14.62
C ILE A 74 17.74 41.15 -13.56
N LEU A 75 16.41 41.24 -13.65
CA LEU A 75 15.48 40.37 -12.95
C LEU A 75 14.95 39.32 -13.94
N VAL A 76 14.98 38.06 -13.54
CA VAL A 76 14.40 36.94 -14.29
C VAL A 76 13.28 36.32 -13.43
N GLN A 77 12.09 36.22 -14.00
CA GLN A 77 10.95 35.66 -13.29
C GLN A 77 10.20 34.66 -14.18
N PRO A 78 9.95 33.44 -13.71
CA PRO A 78 9.10 32.49 -14.45
C PRO A 78 7.73 33.09 -14.74
N ASN A 79 7.23 32.87 -15.96
CA ASN A 79 5.90 33.35 -16.37
C ASN A 79 4.76 32.57 -15.69
N SER A 80 5.04 31.39 -15.20
CA SER A 80 4.09 30.51 -14.48
C SER A 80 4.71 29.95 -13.23
N LYS A 81 3.87 29.48 -12.31
CA LYS A 81 4.28 28.77 -11.11
C LYS A 81 5.08 27.52 -11.50
N LEU A 82 6.27 27.36 -10.91
CA LEU A 82 7.10 26.18 -11.07
C LEU A 82 6.48 24.98 -10.33
N ALA A 83 6.77 23.76 -10.77
CA ALA A 83 6.37 22.56 -10.06
C ALA A 83 7.08 22.47 -8.70
N GLY A 84 6.39 21.94 -7.68
CA GLY A 84 6.95 21.74 -6.36
C GLY A 84 7.92 20.55 -6.32
N LEU A 85 8.89 20.58 -5.41
CA LEU A 85 9.92 19.55 -5.21
C LEU A 85 10.68 19.17 -6.49
N THR A 86 10.85 20.15 -7.39
CA THR A 86 11.44 19.94 -8.71
C THR A 86 12.76 20.68 -8.82
N LYS A 87 13.74 20.06 -9.47
CA LYS A 87 15.04 20.67 -9.80
C LYS A 87 14.95 21.45 -11.10
N TYR A 88 15.50 22.66 -11.08
CA TYR A 88 15.67 23.50 -12.22
C TYR A 88 17.10 23.96 -12.34
N GLN A 89 17.58 24.17 -13.56
CA GLN A 89 18.90 24.68 -13.85
C GLN A 89 18.77 26.08 -14.47
N PHE A 90 19.53 27.02 -13.94
CA PHE A 90 19.63 28.38 -14.48
C PHE A 90 21.08 28.68 -14.87
N LYS A 91 21.27 29.10 -16.13
CA LYS A 91 22.59 29.42 -16.67
C LYS A 91 22.61 30.81 -17.33
N ILE A 92 23.75 31.50 -17.21
CA ILE A 92 24.12 32.60 -18.05
C ILE A 92 25.43 32.27 -18.71
N SER A 93 25.43 32.08 -20.03
CA SER A 93 26.61 31.72 -20.80
C SER A 93 27.48 32.94 -21.14
N ASN A 94 28.70 32.66 -21.61
CA ASN A 94 29.61 33.69 -22.09
C ASN A 94 29.19 34.34 -23.42
N ALA A 95 28.00 34.03 -23.92
CA ALA A 95 27.37 34.78 -25.05
C ALA A 95 26.94 36.17 -24.61
N LEU A 96 26.71 36.41 -23.28
CA LEU A 96 26.38 37.73 -22.76
C LEU A 96 27.50 38.74 -23.06
N ARG A 97 27.13 40.01 -23.35
CA ARG A 97 28.06 41.10 -23.57
C ARG A 97 27.68 42.33 -22.74
N SER A 98 28.66 43.20 -22.42
CA SER A 98 28.37 44.52 -21.91
C SER A 98 27.82 45.45 -23.01
N ALA A 99 27.20 46.56 -22.60
CA ALA A 99 26.71 47.58 -23.54
C ALA A 99 27.81 48.16 -24.47
N THR A 100 29.06 48.02 -24.07
CA THR A 100 30.23 48.37 -24.89
C THR A 100 30.82 47.15 -25.64
N ASN A 101 30.10 46.04 -25.76
CA ASN A 101 30.47 44.80 -26.40
C ASN A 101 31.64 44.06 -25.74
N GLY A 102 31.92 44.30 -24.46
CA GLY A 102 32.93 43.57 -23.69
C GLY A 102 32.47 42.15 -23.29
N ALA A 103 33.43 41.26 -23.14
CA ALA A 103 33.15 39.83 -22.84
C ALA A 103 32.64 39.64 -21.41
N PHE A 104 31.74 38.65 -21.23
CA PHE A 104 31.31 38.14 -19.92
C PHE A 104 32.29 37.07 -19.44
N THR A 105 32.88 37.29 -18.27
CA THR A 105 34.05 36.52 -17.83
C THR A 105 33.76 35.47 -16.77
N ASN A 106 32.60 35.50 -16.09
CA ASN A 106 32.21 34.55 -15.06
C ASN A 106 30.83 33.94 -15.31
N PRO A 107 30.70 32.97 -16.23
CA PRO A 107 29.44 32.29 -16.50
C PRO A 107 28.74 31.79 -15.23
N VAL A 108 27.41 31.82 -15.25
CA VAL A 108 26.59 31.37 -14.15
C VAL A 108 26.03 30.01 -14.48
N ASP A 109 26.14 29.06 -13.55
CA ASP A 109 25.48 27.76 -13.59
C ASP A 109 24.99 27.44 -12.18
N LYS A 110 23.67 27.48 -11.99
CA LYS A 110 23.06 27.33 -10.69
C LYS A 110 21.86 26.39 -10.73
N LEU A 111 21.73 25.59 -9.67
CA LEU A 111 20.57 24.73 -9.45
C LEU A 111 19.64 25.38 -8.43
N LEU A 112 18.34 25.31 -8.68
CA LEU A 112 17.33 25.62 -7.69
C LEU A 112 16.38 24.42 -7.54
N ILE A 113 16.07 24.10 -6.29
CA ILE A 113 15.13 23.04 -5.92
C ILE A 113 13.96 23.72 -5.23
N THR A 114 12.80 23.63 -5.85
CA THR A 114 11.59 24.28 -5.34
C THR A 114 11.08 23.63 -4.07
N ARG A 115 10.47 24.42 -3.19
CA ARG A 115 9.75 23.94 -2.02
C ARG A 115 8.51 23.13 -2.43
N ILE A 116 7.96 22.40 -1.48
CA ILE A 116 6.66 21.73 -1.66
C ILE A 116 5.57 22.76 -2.00
N ASP A 117 4.67 22.40 -2.90
CA ASP A 117 3.42 23.13 -3.09
C ASP A 117 2.46 22.78 -1.94
N SER A 118 2.37 23.68 -0.96
CA SER A 118 1.52 23.50 0.21
C SER A 118 0.06 23.92 0.00
N ILE A 119 -0.30 24.36 -1.22
CA ILE A 119 -1.70 24.65 -1.53
C ILE A 119 -2.48 23.33 -1.51
N ARG A 120 -3.52 23.29 -0.70
CA ARG A 120 -4.41 22.12 -0.63
C ARG A 120 -5.04 21.89 -2.00
N LYS A 121 -4.80 20.68 -2.55
CA LYS A 121 -5.37 20.24 -3.84
C LYS A 121 -6.80 19.73 -3.69
N PHE A 122 -7.18 19.37 -2.48
CA PHE A 122 -8.49 18.80 -2.16
C PHE A 122 -9.15 19.62 -1.05
N PRO A 123 -10.48 19.67 -1.00
CA PRO A 123 -11.20 20.28 0.11
C PRO A 123 -10.78 19.66 1.45
N ALA A 124 -10.74 20.47 2.50
CA ALA A 124 -10.62 19.95 3.84
C ALA A 124 -11.90 19.19 4.18
N ILE A 125 -11.75 17.97 4.67
CA ILE A 125 -12.84 17.12 5.15
C ILE A 125 -12.54 16.74 6.60
N THR A 126 -13.56 16.35 7.35
CA THR A 126 -13.41 15.84 8.71
C THR A 126 -12.74 14.47 8.72
N ASP A 127 -12.20 14.05 9.86
CA ASP A 127 -11.60 12.72 10.02
C ASP A 127 -12.62 11.61 9.73
N ASN A 128 -13.88 11.78 10.14
CA ASN A 128 -14.94 10.81 9.84
C ASN A 128 -15.21 10.70 8.34
N GLU A 129 -15.30 11.81 7.61
CA GLU A 129 -15.46 11.79 6.16
C GLU A 129 -14.25 11.17 5.46
N LEU A 130 -13.03 11.37 6.00
CA LEU A 130 -11.83 10.73 5.48
C LEU A 130 -11.87 9.22 5.69
N LEU A 131 -12.23 8.77 6.90
CA LEU A 131 -12.37 7.35 7.22
C LEU A 131 -13.43 6.68 6.35
N ASP A 132 -14.57 7.32 6.12
CA ASP A 132 -15.61 6.82 5.23
C ASP A 132 -15.10 6.66 3.79
N LYS A 133 -14.39 7.64 3.28
CA LYS A 133 -13.78 7.56 1.95
C LYS A 133 -12.76 6.43 1.84
N VAL A 134 -11.90 6.27 2.84
CA VAL A 134 -10.90 5.19 2.89
C VAL A 134 -11.60 3.84 2.89
N GLN A 135 -12.60 3.64 3.77
CA GLN A 135 -13.38 2.41 3.82
C GLN A 135 -14.06 2.10 2.48
N GLN A 136 -14.74 3.08 1.89
CA GLN A 136 -15.42 2.90 0.61
C GLN A 136 -14.46 2.55 -0.53
N GLN A 137 -13.31 3.22 -0.61
CA GLN A 137 -12.32 2.93 -1.66
C GLN A 137 -11.65 1.56 -1.46
N THR A 138 -11.34 1.19 -0.21
CA THR A 138 -10.78 -0.13 0.11
C THR A 138 -11.78 -1.25 -0.17
N PHE A 139 -13.06 -1.02 0.15
CA PHE A 139 -14.14 -1.98 -0.12
C PHE A 139 -14.25 -2.35 -1.61
N LYS A 140 -13.99 -1.40 -2.52
CA LYS A 140 -14.04 -1.65 -3.97
C LYS A 140 -13.11 -2.76 -4.42
N TYR A 141 -11.99 -2.99 -3.73
CA TYR A 141 -11.11 -4.10 -4.03
C TYR A 141 -11.84 -5.44 -3.96
N PHE A 142 -12.61 -5.66 -2.92
CA PHE A 142 -13.37 -6.90 -2.75
C PHE A 142 -14.66 -6.94 -3.56
N TRP A 143 -15.29 -5.78 -3.81
CA TRP A 143 -16.57 -5.71 -4.49
C TRP A 143 -16.44 -5.60 -6.01
N ASP A 144 -15.70 -4.60 -6.50
CA ASP A 144 -15.57 -4.31 -7.92
C ASP A 144 -14.58 -5.26 -8.62
N PHE A 145 -13.48 -5.63 -7.94
CA PHE A 145 -12.45 -6.54 -8.45
C PHE A 145 -12.66 -7.99 -8.05
N GLY A 146 -13.71 -8.31 -7.30
CA GLY A 146 -14.10 -9.71 -7.03
C GLY A 146 -14.20 -10.50 -8.34
N HIS A 147 -13.78 -11.78 -8.30
CA HIS A 147 -13.79 -12.61 -9.49
C HIS A 147 -15.22 -12.83 -10.02
N PRO A 148 -15.49 -12.63 -11.33
CA PRO A 148 -16.87 -12.59 -11.86
C PRO A 148 -17.62 -13.91 -11.77
N VAL A 149 -16.91 -15.06 -11.79
CA VAL A 149 -17.53 -16.39 -11.71
C VAL A 149 -17.68 -16.83 -10.26
N SER A 150 -16.60 -16.81 -9.48
CA SER A 150 -16.61 -17.33 -8.11
C SER A 150 -17.06 -16.30 -7.07
N GLY A 151 -16.96 -15.00 -7.34
CA GLY A 151 -17.17 -13.94 -6.37
C GLY A 151 -16.02 -13.79 -5.35
N LEU A 152 -15.01 -14.66 -5.38
CA LEU A 152 -13.86 -14.65 -4.48
C LEU A 152 -12.94 -13.43 -4.75
N ALA A 153 -12.16 -13.05 -3.75
CA ALA A 153 -11.16 -11.99 -3.88
C ALA A 153 -10.00 -12.45 -4.76
N ARG A 154 -9.64 -11.65 -5.76
CA ARG A 154 -8.42 -11.86 -6.53
C ARG A 154 -7.19 -11.67 -5.66
N GLU A 155 -6.09 -12.33 -6.02
CA GLU A 155 -4.83 -12.20 -5.31
C GLU A 155 -4.31 -10.75 -5.37
N ARG A 156 -4.45 -10.10 -6.55
CA ARG A 156 -4.26 -8.65 -6.77
C ARG A 156 -5.09 -8.19 -7.97
N ASN A 157 -5.13 -6.91 -8.21
CA ASN A 157 -5.93 -6.33 -9.30
C ASN A 157 -5.50 -6.78 -10.72
N THR A 158 -4.30 -7.34 -10.87
CA THR A 158 -3.74 -7.81 -12.14
C THR A 158 -3.59 -9.33 -12.24
N SER A 159 -4.04 -10.10 -11.24
CA SER A 159 -3.83 -11.55 -11.16
C SER A 159 -4.75 -12.39 -12.05
N GLY A 160 -5.63 -11.78 -12.84
CA GLY A 160 -6.55 -12.50 -13.73
C GLY A 160 -7.49 -13.43 -12.96
N ASP A 161 -7.40 -14.74 -13.22
CA ASP A 161 -8.26 -15.75 -12.59
C ASP A 161 -7.73 -16.26 -11.24
N VAL A 162 -6.56 -15.81 -10.78
CA VAL A 162 -6.02 -16.24 -9.50
C VAL A 162 -6.77 -15.55 -8.36
N VAL A 163 -7.42 -16.36 -7.52
CA VAL A 163 -8.14 -15.92 -6.32
C VAL A 163 -7.53 -16.54 -5.08
N THR A 164 -7.70 -15.90 -3.91
CA THR A 164 -7.14 -16.34 -2.64
C THR A 164 -8.22 -16.87 -1.71
N SER A 165 -7.92 -17.88 -0.92
CA SER A 165 -8.85 -18.41 0.09
C SER A 165 -8.98 -17.44 1.26
N GLY A 166 -7.91 -17.15 1.95
CA GLY A 166 -7.94 -16.28 3.14
C GLY A 166 -8.32 -14.85 2.82
N GLY A 167 -7.77 -14.27 1.73
CA GLY A 167 -8.17 -12.95 1.27
C GLY A 167 -9.66 -12.85 0.96
N SER A 168 -10.28 -13.95 0.48
CA SER A 168 -11.74 -14.02 0.30
C SER A 168 -12.48 -14.02 1.62
N GLY A 169 -11.93 -14.63 2.69
CA GLY A 169 -12.49 -14.56 4.03
C GLY A 169 -12.57 -13.11 4.54
N PHE A 170 -11.49 -12.35 4.41
CA PHE A 170 -11.49 -10.91 4.73
C PHE A 170 -12.46 -10.13 3.84
N GLY A 171 -12.56 -10.47 2.54
CA GLY A 171 -13.51 -9.88 1.61
C GLY A 171 -14.97 -10.11 2.02
N ILE A 172 -15.30 -11.29 2.53
CA ILE A 172 -16.64 -11.61 3.06
C ILE A 172 -16.96 -10.73 4.27
N MET A 173 -16.01 -10.54 5.19
CA MET A 173 -16.18 -9.63 6.32
C MET A 173 -16.35 -8.19 5.86
N ALA A 174 -15.58 -7.76 4.87
CA ALA A 174 -15.71 -6.43 4.26
C ALA A 174 -17.08 -6.23 3.59
N MET A 175 -17.71 -7.29 3.03
CA MET A 175 -19.07 -7.20 2.49
C MET A 175 -20.10 -6.93 3.59
N VAL A 176 -19.97 -7.54 4.77
CA VAL A 176 -20.83 -7.23 5.92
C VAL A 176 -20.69 -5.76 6.32
N VAL A 177 -19.45 -5.27 6.43
CA VAL A 177 -19.19 -3.84 6.68
C VAL A 177 -19.79 -2.97 5.58
N GLY A 178 -19.66 -3.36 4.31
CA GLY A 178 -20.21 -2.63 3.16
C GLY A 178 -21.73 -2.51 3.20
N ILE A 179 -22.43 -3.53 3.71
CA ILE A 179 -23.89 -3.49 3.92
C ILE A 179 -24.23 -2.49 5.05
N GLU A 180 -23.58 -2.61 6.20
CA GLU A 180 -23.82 -1.75 7.37
C GLU A 180 -23.50 -0.27 7.10
N ARG A 181 -22.50 -0.01 6.25
CA ARG A 181 -22.11 1.34 5.82
C ARG A 181 -22.94 1.86 4.63
N GLY A 182 -23.85 1.05 4.09
CA GLY A 182 -24.69 1.42 2.93
C GLY A 182 -23.92 1.53 1.60
N PHE A 183 -22.75 0.92 1.46
CA PHE A 183 -22.01 0.87 0.19
C PHE A 183 -22.66 -0.09 -0.81
N ILE A 184 -23.28 -1.12 -0.29
CA ILE A 184 -24.11 -2.09 -1.01
C ILE A 184 -25.38 -2.40 -0.21
N THR A 185 -26.41 -2.91 -0.89
CA THR A 185 -27.61 -3.38 -0.19
C THR A 185 -27.42 -4.77 0.41
N ARG A 186 -28.22 -5.11 1.45
CA ARG A 186 -28.23 -6.48 2.03
C ARG A 186 -28.50 -7.55 0.97
N ALA A 187 -29.43 -7.29 0.04
CA ALA A 187 -29.76 -8.22 -1.04
C ALA A 187 -28.57 -8.46 -1.99
N GLN A 188 -27.84 -7.40 -2.32
CA GLN A 188 -26.63 -7.54 -3.14
C GLN A 188 -25.54 -8.36 -2.44
N GLY A 189 -25.31 -8.09 -1.14
CA GLY A 189 -24.36 -8.85 -0.35
C GLY A 189 -24.74 -10.32 -0.22
N LEU A 190 -26.01 -10.62 0.06
CA LEU A 190 -26.53 -12.00 0.12
C LEU A 190 -26.32 -12.74 -1.20
N ALA A 191 -26.67 -12.14 -2.33
CA ALA A 191 -26.51 -12.76 -3.66
C ALA A 191 -25.03 -13.07 -3.96
N ARG A 192 -24.11 -12.16 -3.65
CA ARG A 192 -22.68 -12.40 -3.83
C ARG A 192 -22.17 -13.52 -2.93
N LEU A 193 -22.61 -13.57 -1.67
CA LEU A 193 -22.24 -14.64 -0.74
C LEU A 193 -22.77 -16.00 -1.16
N GLN A 194 -23.99 -16.06 -1.69
CA GLN A 194 -24.54 -17.31 -2.25
C GLN A 194 -23.67 -17.81 -3.42
N THR A 195 -23.23 -16.92 -4.31
CA THR A 195 -22.30 -17.26 -5.41
C THR A 195 -20.98 -17.81 -4.86
N ILE A 196 -20.38 -17.13 -3.87
CA ILE A 196 -19.12 -17.57 -3.24
C ILE A 196 -19.29 -18.96 -2.60
N VAL A 197 -20.30 -19.12 -1.79
CA VAL A 197 -20.55 -20.39 -1.06
C VAL A 197 -20.86 -21.54 -2.02
N ALA A 198 -21.65 -21.30 -3.05
CA ALA A 198 -21.93 -22.31 -4.08
C ALA A 198 -20.66 -22.74 -4.82
N PHE A 199 -19.78 -21.79 -5.19
CA PHE A 199 -18.50 -22.09 -5.81
C PHE A 199 -17.58 -22.91 -4.89
N LEU A 200 -17.43 -22.49 -3.63
CA LEU A 200 -16.61 -23.19 -2.64
C LEU A 200 -17.12 -24.60 -2.37
N LYS A 201 -18.45 -24.79 -2.33
CA LYS A 201 -19.08 -26.08 -2.07
C LYS A 201 -18.94 -27.06 -3.23
N ASN A 202 -19.22 -26.58 -4.46
CA ASN A 202 -19.46 -27.45 -5.60
C ASN A 202 -18.30 -27.49 -6.61
N THR A 203 -17.47 -26.45 -6.68
CA THR A 203 -16.46 -26.28 -7.74
C THR A 203 -15.03 -26.29 -7.22
N ALA A 204 -14.77 -25.60 -6.12
CA ALA A 204 -13.41 -25.47 -5.59
C ALA A 204 -12.83 -26.79 -5.11
N VAL A 205 -11.60 -27.10 -5.52
CA VAL A 205 -10.85 -28.28 -5.04
C VAL A 205 -10.47 -28.09 -3.57
N LYS A 206 -10.62 -29.18 -2.80
CA LYS A 206 -10.29 -29.25 -1.37
C LYS A 206 -9.51 -30.51 -1.08
N VAL A 207 -8.61 -30.46 -0.11
CA VAL A 207 -7.93 -31.63 0.44
C VAL A 207 -8.26 -31.70 1.92
N LYS A 208 -8.93 -32.76 2.35
CA LYS A 208 -9.40 -32.90 3.74
C LYS A 208 -10.27 -31.72 4.20
N GLY A 209 -11.10 -31.20 3.29
CA GLY A 209 -11.96 -30.05 3.52
C GLY A 209 -11.25 -28.69 3.52
N ALA A 210 -9.93 -28.66 3.57
CA ALA A 210 -9.15 -27.43 3.50
C ALA A 210 -8.91 -26.97 2.04
N PHE A 211 -8.92 -25.68 1.83
CA PHE A 211 -8.70 -25.04 0.54
C PHE A 211 -7.21 -24.77 0.31
N PRO A 212 -6.76 -24.70 -0.94
CA PRO A 212 -5.41 -24.24 -1.25
C PRO A 212 -5.27 -22.74 -1.00
N HIS A 213 -4.04 -22.27 -0.90
CA HIS A 213 -3.73 -20.83 -0.79
C HIS A 213 -4.37 -20.04 -1.93
N TRP A 214 -4.14 -20.49 -3.18
CA TRP A 214 -4.71 -19.92 -4.39
C TRP A 214 -5.52 -20.93 -5.18
N LEU A 215 -6.59 -20.44 -5.80
CA LEU A 215 -7.47 -21.15 -6.70
C LEU A 215 -7.58 -20.42 -8.05
N ASN A 216 -7.88 -21.17 -9.10
CA ASN A 216 -8.44 -20.57 -10.30
C ASN A 216 -9.92 -20.24 -10.05
N GLY A 217 -10.27 -18.96 -10.11
CA GLY A 217 -11.61 -18.48 -9.78
C GLY A 217 -12.70 -18.88 -10.78
N THR A 218 -12.35 -19.40 -11.96
CA THR A 218 -13.28 -19.93 -12.95
C THR A 218 -13.50 -21.43 -12.75
N THR A 219 -12.43 -22.21 -12.62
CA THR A 219 -12.49 -23.68 -12.63
C THR A 219 -12.46 -24.31 -11.24
N GLY A 220 -12.09 -23.56 -10.21
CA GLY A 220 -11.87 -24.08 -8.84
C GLY A 220 -10.61 -24.93 -8.69
N ALA A 221 -9.78 -25.06 -9.73
CA ALA A 221 -8.54 -25.82 -9.68
C ALA A 221 -7.51 -25.17 -8.76
N ILE A 222 -6.64 -25.97 -8.15
CA ILE A 222 -5.51 -25.48 -7.37
C ILE A 222 -4.59 -24.66 -8.28
N GLN A 223 -4.26 -23.47 -7.81
CA GLN A 223 -3.20 -22.64 -8.37
C GLN A 223 -2.02 -22.68 -7.40
N PRO A 224 -0.91 -23.39 -7.71
CA PRO A 224 0.19 -23.55 -6.77
C PRO A 224 0.78 -22.21 -6.33
N PHE A 225 0.93 -22.00 -5.03
CA PHE A 225 1.68 -20.88 -4.48
C PHE A 225 3.19 -21.08 -4.71
N SER A 226 3.63 -22.33 -4.53
CA SER A 226 4.99 -22.77 -4.88
C SER A 226 4.99 -24.26 -5.26
N THR A 227 6.14 -24.77 -5.69
CA THR A 227 6.31 -26.20 -6.04
C THR A 227 5.89 -27.15 -4.90
N ASN A 228 6.07 -26.74 -3.65
CA ASN A 228 5.77 -27.57 -2.48
C ASN A 228 4.47 -27.14 -1.78
N ASP A 229 3.97 -25.95 -2.05
CA ASP A 229 2.68 -25.44 -1.60
C ASP A 229 1.71 -25.44 -2.80
N ASN A 230 1.25 -26.65 -3.13
CA ASN A 230 0.39 -26.93 -4.27
C ASN A 230 -0.87 -27.72 -3.85
N GLY A 231 -1.29 -27.59 -2.60
CA GLY A 231 -2.43 -28.32 -2.06
C GLY A 231 -3.16 -27.55 -0.97
N ALA A 232 -3.49 -28.22 0.14
CA ALA A 232 -4.20 -27.60 1.23
C ALA A 232 -3.34 -26.61 2.00
N ASP A 233 -3.95 -25.45 2.32
CA ASP A 233 -3.44 -24.45 3.26
C ASP A 233 -4.46 -24.30 4.41
N LEU A 234 -4.11 -24.79 5.60
CA LEU A 234 -5.01 -24.77 6.74
C LEU A 234 -5.24 -23.37 7.31
N VAL A 235 -4.23 -22.52 7.23
CA VAL A 235 -4.29 -21.15 7.77
C VAL A 235 -5.16 -20.28 6.87
N GLU A 236 -4.94 -20.28 5.55
CA GLU A 236 -5.79 -19.60 4.61
C GLU A 236 -7.24 -20.10 4.66
N THR A 237 -7.42 -21.42 4.86
CA THR A 237 -8.74 -22.00 5.11
C THR A 237 -9.37 -21.43 6.37
N SER A 238 -8.60 -21.23 7.43
CA SER A 238 -9.13 -20.67 8.67
C SER A 238 -9.62 -19.22 8.52
N TYR A 239 -8.92 -18.40 7.76
CA TYR A 239 -9.39 -17.04 7.43
C TYR A 239 -10.65 -17.07 6.57
N LEU A 240 -10.73 -17.97 5.60
CA LEU A 240 -11.94 -18.16 4.82
C LEU A 240 -13.13 -18.55 5.71
N MET A 241 -12.94 -19.53 6.62
CA MET A 241 -13.98 -19.96 7.55
C MET A 241 -14.36 -18.85 8.54
N MET A 242 -13.41 -18.08 9.03
CA MET A 242 -13.68 -16.88 9.86
C MET A 242 -14.64 -15.91 9.16
N GLY A 243 -14.39 -15.61 7.90
CA GLY A 243 -15.28 -14.73 7.11
C GLY A 243 -16.65 -15.36 6.87
N LEU A 244 -16.71 -16.64 6.51
CA LEU A 244 -17.96 -17.36 6.29
C LEU A 244 -18.80 -17.45 7.57
N LEU A 245 -18.20 -17.74 8.72
CA LEU A 245 -18.89 -17.80 10.01
C LEU A 245 -19.40 -16.42 10.45
N THR A 246 -18.66 -15.35 10.15
CA THR A 246 -19.13 -13.97 10.35
C THR A 246 -20.38 -13.69 9.51
N ALA A 247 -20.37 -14.05 8.23
CA ALA A 247 -21.53 -13.92 7.35
C ALA A 247 -22.72 -14.76 7.81
N ARG A 248 -22.46 -16.01 8.26
CA ARG A 248 -23.49 -16.89 8.84
C ARG A 248 -24.20 -16.23 10.02
N GLN A 249 -23.45 -15.57 10.89
CA GLN A 249 -24.02 -14.86 12.04
C GLN A 249 -24.80 -13.62 11.63
N TYR A 250 -24.31 -12.89 10.64
CA TYR A 250 -24.94 -11.68 10.14
C TYR A 250 -26.27 -11.95 9.42
N PHE A 251 -26.28 -12.95 8.52
CA PHE A 251 -27.49 -13.35 7.77
C PHE A 251 -28.32 -14.33 8.59
N SER A 252 -29.00 -13.82 9.61
CA SER A 252 -29.74 -14.62 10.61
C SER A 252 -31.25 -14.69 10.37
N GLY A 253 -31.74 -14.20 9.24
CA GLY A 253 -33.16 -14.23 8.87
C GLY A 253 -33.73 -15.65 8.72
N SER A 254 -35.05 -15.78 8.84
CA SER A 254 -35.75 -17.08 8.74
C SER A 254 -36.16 -17.44 7.31
N ASP A 255 -35.92 -16.57 6.35
CA ASP A 255 -36.21 -16.88 4.95
C ASP A 255 -35.32 -17.99 4.40
N VAL A 256 -35.79 -18.63 3.30
CA VAL A 256 -35.13 -19.78 2.70
C VAL A 256 -33.70 -19.45 2.23
N ALA A 257 -33.49 -18.26 1.68
CA ALA A 257 -32.19 -17.86 1.12
C ALA A 257 -31.11 -17.75 2.21
N GLU A 258 -31.40 -17.06 3.31
CA GLU A 258 -30.46 -16.92 4.43
C GLU A 258 -30.29 -18.24 5.19
N THR A 259 -31.36 -19.04 5.33
CA THR A 259 -31.29 -20.36 5.99
C THR A 259 -30.43 -21.33 5.19
N THR A 260 -30.56 -21.37 3.86
CA THR A 260 -29.74 -22.18 2.96
C THR A 260 -28.27 -21.73 3.05
N LEU A 261 -28.01 -20.43 3.01
CA LEU A 261 -26.64 -19.87 3.15
C LEU A 261 -25.97 -20.37 4.44
N ARG A 262 -26.67 -20.27 5.58
CA ARG A 262 -26.15 -20.76 6.88
C ARG A 262 -25.89 -22.26 6.88
N THR A 263 -26.77 -23.04 6.31
CA THR A 263 -26.63 -24.51 6.21
C THR A 263 -25.40 -24.87 5.38
N ASP A 264 -25.21 -24.23 4.26
CA ASP A 264 -24.07 -24.48 3.37
C ASP A 264 -22.75 -24.05 4.00
N ILE A 265 -22.71 -22.92 4.71
CA ILE A 265 -21.54 -22.49 5.48
C ILE A 265 -21.21 -23.51 6.58
N ASN A 266 -22.21 -23.99 7.32
CA ASN A 266 -22.00 -25.03 8.33
C ASN A 266 -21.44 -26.31 7.71
N THR A 267 -21.92 -26.71 6.54
CA THR A 267 -21.40 -27.88 5.82
C THR A 267 -19.93 -27.69 5.45
N LEU A 268 -19.55 -26.54 4.92
CA LEU A 268 -18.15 -26.23 4.58
C LEU A 268 -17.25 -26.30 5.82
N TYR A 269 -17.66 -25.66 6.93
CA TYR A 269 -16.87 -25.64 8.17
C TYR A 269 -16.74 -27.04 8.79
N ASN A 270 -17.83 -27.80 8.86
CA ASN A 270 -17.85 -29.13 9.48
C ASN A 270 -17.06 -30.17 8.67
N ASN A 271 -16.83 -29.95 7.40
CA ASN A 271 -16.06 -30.83 6.52
C ASN A 271 -14.55 -30.57 6.56
N VAL A 272 -14.08 -29.52 7.23
CA VAL A 272 -12.64 -29.33 7.43
C VAL A 272 -12.15 -30.30 8.49
N GLU A 273 -11.32 -31.26 8.08
CA GLU A 273 -10.73 -32.27 8.96
C GLU A 273 -9.56 -31.68 9.76
N TRP A 274 -9.82 -30.73 10.68
CA TRP A 274 -8.82 -30.03 11.48
C TRP A 274 -7.87 -30.97 12.22
N ASP A 275 -8.41 -32.04 12.80
CA ASP A 275 -7.66 -33.08 13.53
C ASP A 275 -6.69 -33.86 12.64
N TRP A 276 -6.99 -34.00 11.34
CA TRP A 276 -6.09 -34.61 10.37
C TRP A 276 -4.81 -33.81 10.17
N PHE A 277 -4.88 -32.46 10.25
CA PHE A 277 -3.72 -31.57 10.11
C PHE A 277 -2.76 -31.62 11.30
N ARG A 278 -2.95 -32.52 12.24
CA ARG A 278 -1.99 -32.87 13.28
C ARG A 278 -0.86 -33.80 12.80
N ASN A 279 -0.84 -34.18 11.52
CA ASN A 279 0.18 -35.02 10.89
C ASN A 279 0.56 -36.24 11.75
N GLY A 280 -0.34 -37.22 11.86
CA GLY A 280 -0.14 -38.41 12.68
C GLY A 280 -0.41 -38.18 14.17
N ASN A 281 -1.42 -37.41 14.51
CA ASN A 281 -1.86 -37.13 15.89
C ASN A 281 -0.82 -36.36 16.77
N GLN A 282 0.09 -35.61 16.17
CA GLN A 282 1.00 -34.75 16.93
C GLN A 282 0.23 -33.66 17.70
N ASN A 283 0.85 -33.08 18.74
CA ASN A 283 0.24 -32.04 19.55
C ASN A 283 0.53 -30.63 18.98
N VAL A 284 0.34 -30.47 17.66
CA VAL A 284 0.52 -29.24 16.90
C VAL A 284 -0.23 -29.37 15.59
N LEU A 285 -0.69 -28.24 15.01
CA LEU A 285 -1.24 -28.20 13.65
C LEU A 285 -0.15 -27.89 12.64
N TYR A 286 -0.30 -28.43 11.44
CA TYR A 286 0.57 -28.18 10.30
C TYR A 286 -0.13 -27.30 9.28
N TRP A 287 0.65 -26.42 8.63
CA TRP A 287 0.13 -25.38 7.74
C TRP A 287 -0.30 -25.95 6.38
N HIS A 288 0.58 -26.71 5.74
CA HIS A 288 0.42 -27.11 4.33
C HIS A 288 0.41 -28.63 4.16
N TYR A 289 -0.37 -29.08 3.20
CA TYR A 289 -0.29 -30.46 2.72
C TYR A 289 -0.35 -30.49 1.18
N SER A 290 0.64 -31.13 0.56
CA SER A 290 0.73 -31.34 -0.88
C SER A 290 0.14 -32.68 -1.29
N PRO A 291 -0.81 -32.77 -2.25
CA PRO A 291 -1.41 -34.03 -2.66
C PRO A 291 -0.42 -35.04 -3.26
N ASP A 292 0.65 -34.54 -3.90
CA ASP A 292 1.68 -35.37 -4.56
C ASP A 292 2.95 -35.57 -3.71
N LYS A 293 3.20 -34.70 -2.70
CA LYS A 293 4.43 -34.72 -1.89
C LYS A 293 4.18 -34.84 -0.39
N GLY A 294 2.92 -34.99 0.04
CA GLY A 294 2.55 -35.12 1.44
C GLY A 294 2.92 -33.89 2.28
N TRP A 295 3.51 -34.12 3.42
CA TRP A 295 3.91 -33.10 4.39
C TRP A 295 5.28 -32.46 4.06
N ILE A 296 5.62 -32.27 2.77
CA ILE A 296 6.95 -31.83 2.32
C ILE A 296 7.37 -30.48 2.94
N MET A 297 6.44 -29.56 3.14
CA MET A 297 6.72 -28.26 3.78
C MET A 297 7.04 -28.42 5.27
N ASN A 298 6.51 -29.44 5.92
CA ASN A 298 6.72 -29.77 7.34
C ASN A 298 6.64 -28.58 8.30
N MET A 299 5.77 -27.61 7.97
CA MET A 299 5.66 -26.34 8.69
C MET A 299 4.63 -26.43 9.80
N GLN A 300 5.11 -26.47 11.04
CA GLN A 300 4.26 -26.43 12.23
C GLN A 300 3.75 -25.00 12.47
N ILE A 301 2.47 -24.88 12.82
CA ILE A 301 1.88 -23.61 13.27
C ILE A 301 2.18 -23.47 14.77
N LYS A 302 3.22 -22.71 15.12
CA LYS A 302 3.72 -22.66 16.49
C LYS A 302 4.22 -21.27 16.87
N GLY A 303 3.94 -20.87 18.12
CA GLY A 303 4.32 -19.56 18.64
C GLY A 303 3.31 -18.46 18.33
N TRP A 304 3.55 -17.27 18.86
CA TRP A 304 2.73 -16.10 18.58
C TRP A 304 2.87 -15.68 17.11
N ASN A 305 1.77 -15.79 16.38
CA ASN A 305 1.64 -15.38 14.99
C ASN A 305 0.16 -15.14 14.67
N GLU A 306 -0.17 -14.91 13.42
CA GLU A 306 -1.50 -14.64 12.89
C GLU A 306 -2.49 -15.81 13.00
N CYS A 307 -2.03 -17.02 13.35
CA CYS A 307 -2.79 -18.26 13.21
C CYS A 307 -3.59 -18.66 14.46
N LEU A 308 -3.81 -17.76 15.44
CA LEU A 308 -4.66 -18.07 16.61
C LEU A 308 -6.04 -18.58 16.18
N ILE A 309 -6.65 -17.91 15.19
CA ILE A 309 -7.98 -18.29 14.67
C ILE A 309 -8.02 -19.73 14.16
N THR A 310 -6.94 -20.25 13.59
CA THR A 310 -6.84 -21.64 13.13
C THR A 310 -7.06 -22.63 14.28
N TYR A 311 -6.42 -22.38 15.41
CA TYR A 311 -6.58 -23.20 16.62
C TYR A 311 -7.95 -23.04 17.26
N VAL A 312 -8.49 -21.82 17.30
CA VAL A 312 -9.84 -21.57 17.84
C VAL A 312 -10.90 -22.29 17.03
N LEU A 313 -10.84 -22.23 15.71
CA LEU A 313 -11.78 -22.93 14.82
C LEU A 313 -11.61 -24.45 14.93
N ALA A 314 -10.38 -24.94 14.96
CA ALA A 314 -10.11 -26.37 15.13
C ALA A 314 -10.61 -26.88 16.47
N ALA A 315 -10.40 -26.17 17.58
CA ALA A 315 -10.91 -26.55 18.90
C ALA A 315 -12.43 -26.47 19.01
N SER A 316 -13.07 -25.57 18.25
CA SER A 316 -14.52 -25.36 18.25
C SER A 316 -15.27 -26.31 17.29
N SER A 317 -14.57 -27.11 16.49
CA SER A 317 -15.20 -28.04 15.55
C SER A 317 -15.89 -29.20 16.31
N THR A 318 -17.16 -29.45 15.96
CA THR A 318 -17.94 -30.55 16.54
C THR A 318 -17.75 -31.88 15.81
N THR A 319 -17.12 -31.87 14.64
CA THR A 319 -16.88 -33.05 13.79
C THR A 319 -15.42 -33.48 13.82
N HIS A 320 -14.48 -32.55 13.74
CA HIS A 320 -13.05 -32.78 13.61
C HIS A 320 -12.26 -31.89 14.61
N GLY A 321 -12.71 -31.89 15.86
CA GLY A 321 -12.13 -31.08 16.93
C GLY A 321 -10.74 -31.57 17.37
N ILE A 322 -9.93 -30.63 17.84
CA ILE A 322 -8.62 -30.92 18.44
C ILE A 322 -8.66 -30.82 19.96
N PRO A 323 -7.91 -31.63 20.69
CA PRO A 323 -7.82 -31.51 22.14
C PRO A 323 -6.96 -30.30 22.54
N GLN A 324 -7.23 -29.78 23.74
CA GLN A 324 -6.55 -28.60 24.31
C GLN A 324 -5.02 -28.67 24.23
N ILE A 325 -4.44 -29.85 24.40
CA ILE A 325 -2.99 -30.04 24.36
C ILE A 325 -2.37 -29.58 23.02
N VAL A 326 -3.13 -29.67 21.91
CA VAL A 326 -2.67 -29.26 20.59
C VAL A 326 -2.52 -27.75 20.54
N TYR A 327 -3.44 -26.98 21.13
CA TYR A 327 -3.29 -25.54 21.30
C TYR A 327 -2.12 -25.20 22.23
N THR A 328 -2.02 -25.85 23.38
CA THR A 328 -1.00 -25.54 24.38
C THR A 328 0.41 -25.79 23.85
N ASN A 329 0.67 -26.91 23.16
CA ASN A 329 1.99 -27.20 22.59
C ASN A 329 2.23 -26.54 21.24
N GLY A 330 1.17 -26.27 20.49
CA GLY A 330 1.21 -25.61 19.19
C GLY A 330 1.34 -24.09 19.31
N TRP A 331 0.25 -23.36 19.05
CA TRP A 331 0.30 -21.89 19.01
C TRP A 331 0.81 -21.26 20.31
N ALA A 332 0.35 -21.70 21.48
CA ALA A 332 0.81 -21.20 22.77
C ALA A 332 2.24 -21.64 23.13
N SER A 333 2.83 -22.60 22.40
CA SER A 333 4.23 -23.06 22.57
C SER A 333 4.65 -23.36 24.02
N ASN A 334 3.70 -23.82 24.84
CA ASN A 334 3.85 -24.02 26.30
C ASN A 334 4.35 -22.75 27.04
N GLY A 335 4.05 -21.55 26.53
CA GLY A 335 4.57 -20.29 27.08
C GLY A 335 6.07 -20.08 26.85
N GLY A 336 6.67 -20.85 25.93
CA GLY A 336 8.11 -20.79 25.67
C GLY A 336 8.51 -19.79 24.59
N THR A 337 9.74 -19.95 24.12
CA THR A 337 10.35 -19.10 23.07
C THR A 337 9.47 -19.08 21.81
N GLY A 338 9.27 -17.91 21.24
CA GLY A 338 8.40 -17.67 20.08
C GLY A 338 6.96 -17.32 20.45
N PHE A 339 6.53 -17.54 21.70
CA PHE A 339 5.26 -17.07 22.23
C PHE A 339 5.44 -15.90 23.21
N VAL A 340 6.30 -16.05 24.23
CA VAL A 340 6.62 -15.00 25.19
C VAL A 340 7.80 -14.17 24.69
N ASN A 341 7.71 -12.85 24.78
CA ASN A 341 8.76 -11.92 24.45
C ASN A 341 9.46 -11.38 25.71
N GLY A 342 8.77 -10.54 26.48
CA GLY A 342 9.32 -9.88 27.69
C GLY A 342 10.31 -8.74 27.43
N GLY A 343 10.70 -8.50 26.17
CA GLY A 343 11.63 -7.42 25.79
C GLY A 343 10.99 -6.02 25.87
N THR A 344 11.81 -5.01 26.15
CA THR A 344 11.39 -3.60 26.18
C THR A 344 11.93 -2.87 24.95
N PHE A 345 11.03 -2.23 24.20
CA PHE A 345 11.33 -1.49 22.96
C PHE A 345 10.84 -0.05 23.13
N GLY A 346 11.78 0.88 23.24
CA GLY A 346 11.46 2.24 23.67
C GLY A 346 10.92 2.24 25.10
N SER A 347 9.70 2.74 25.29
CA SER A 347 9.00 2.74 26.59
C SER A 347 7.98 1.60 26.75
N TYR A 348 7.87 0.69 25.79
CA TYR A 348 6.87 -0.39 25.76
C TYR A 348 7.51 -1.74 25.98
N GLN A 349 6.99 -2.50 26.94
CA GLN A 349 7.31 -3.91 27.10
C GLN A 349 6.37 -4.75 26.26
N LEU A 350 6.93 -5.64 25.43
CA LEU A 350 6.16 -6.62 24.65
C LEU A 350 6.03 -7.91 25.46
N PRO A 351 4.83 -8.29 25.92
CA PRO A 351 4.65 -9.54 26.66
C PRO A 351 4.77 -10.77 25.74
N LEU A 352 4.33 -10.65 24.48
CA LEU A 352 4.20 -11.76 23.54
C LEU A 352 4.85 -11.44 22.20
N GLY A 353 5.13 -12.48 21.42
CA GLY A 353 5.54 -12.39 20.03
C GLY A 353 7.04 -12.35 19.78
N PRO A 354 7.45 -12.21 18.53
CA PRO A 354 8.86 -12.09 18.14
C PRO A 354 9.45 -10.76 18.58
N SER A 355 10.77 -10.63 18.48
CA SER A 355 11.49 -9.36 18.70
C SER A 355 10.82 -8.24 17.89
N TYR A 356 10.68 -7.06 18.51
CA TYR A 356 9.99 -5.90 17.93
C TYR A 356 8.50 -6.12 17.56
N GLY A 357 7.85 -7.19 18.04
CA GLY A 357 6.44 -7.48 17.83
C GLY A 357 6.09 -8.16 16.51
N GLY A 358 7.01 -8.26 15.58
CA GLY A 358 6.76 -8.80 14.24
C GLY A 358 5.92 -7.88 13.35
N PRO A 359 5.54 -8.36 12.16
CA PRO A 359 4.63 -7.63 11.27
C PRO A 359 3.25 -7.44 11.90
N LEU A 360 2.58 -6.34 11.57
CA LEU A 360 1.33 -5.91 12.18
C LEU A 360 0.20 -6.96 12.05
N PHE A 361 0.19 -7.74 10.96
CA PHE A 361 -0.84 -8.75 10.75
C PHE A 361 -0.79 -9.88 11.78
N LEU A 362 0.35 -10.17 12.44
CA LEU A 362 0.43 -11.13 13.56
C LEU A 362 -0.53 -10.77 14.70
N ALA A 363 -0.70 -9.48 14.96
CA ALA A 363 -1.57 -8.95 16.00
C ALA A 363 -2.97 -8.55 15.51
N HIS A 364 -3.29 -8.71 14.22
CA HIS A 364 -4.55 -8.23 13.66
C HIS A 364 -5.42 -9.34 13.07
N TYR A 365 -4.89 -10.25 12.26
CA TYR A 365 -5.72 -11.12 11.42
C TYR A 365 -6.69 -11.99 12.23
N SER A 366 -6.23 -12.69 13.24
CA SER A 366 -7.12 -13.49 14.09
C SER A 366 -8.15 -12.66 14.84
N PHE A 367 -7.79 -11.45 15.26
CA PHE A 367 -8.64 -10.57 16.07
C PHE A 367 -9.69 -9.80 15.26
N LEU A 368 -9.74 -9.97 13.94
CA LEU A 368 -10.91 -9.58 13.13
C LEU A 368 -12.11 -10.50 13.40
N GLY A 369 -11.87 -11.75 13.81
CA GLY A 369 -12.92 -12.71 14.13
C GLY A 369 -13.00 -13.11 15.60
N ILE A 370 -12.03 -12.74 16.43
CA ILE A 370 -11.96 -13.05 17.85
C ILE A 370 -11.90 -11.74 18.65
N ASN A 371 -12.77 -11.57 19.61
CA ASN A 371 -12.67 -10.43 20.53
C ASN A 371 -11.50 -10.65 21.49
N PRO A 372 -10.45 -9.81 21.46
CA PRO A 372 -9.30 -9.97 22.35
C PRO A 372 -9.56 -9.55 23.80
N ASN A 373 -10.68 -8.85 24.07
CA ASN A 373 -10.99 -8.39 25.41
C ASN A 373 -11.38 -9.57 26.32
N GLY A 374 -10.60 -9.78 27.36
CA GLY A 374 -10.81 -10.86 28.32
C GLY A 374 -10.16 -12.19 27.95
N LEU A 375 -9.28 -12.19 26.96
CA LEU A 375 -8.42 -13.33 26.63
C LEU A 375 -7.14 -13.32 27.48
#